data_8fddb593982d147796d2b30a02e35166
#
_entry.id   8fddb593982d147796d2b30a02e35166
#
_cell.length_a   1.000
_cell.length_b   1.000
_cell.length_c   1.000
_cell.angle_alpha   90.00
_cell.angle_beta   90.00
_cell.angle_gamma   90.00
#
_symmetry.space_group_name_H-M   'P 1'
#
loop_
_entity.id
_entity.type
_entity.pdbx_description
1 polymer ?
#
loop_
_entity_poly.entity_id
_entity_poly.type
_entity_poly.pdbx_seq_one_letter_code
_entity_poly.pdbx_strand_id
1 'polypeptide(L)'
;MASLLQRIWKQRHVLRSLPQTLYFNFHYLPFRQAIHLPILLYKPHLRALKGKVLISSSMGGGKIKYGMIRLGFYSVSIYPNSGIMYENHGGTITFHGRCSIGNNAFISIGSKAKVDIGDKVGSSSSLKLVSYDNVTIGERVRFGWNCLLMDTDFHKLTKTKGGYSKGHAPIVIGSNNWFGNGCRIMKRTSTPDYCIVQGGTTLSGPVEAPPYSVVGTDAKLVVKATGLWRNVDDDVIEY
;
A
#
# COMPACT_ATOMS: atom_id res chain seq x y z
N MET A 1 18.23 -23.48 23.78
CA MET A 1 16.84 -22.98 23.84
C MET A 1 16.85 -21.55 24.41
N ALA A 2 16.30 -20.57 23.69
CA ALA A 2 16.19 -19.19 24.22
C ALA A 2 15.22 -19.20 25.42
N SER A 3 15.59 -18.57 26.55
CA SER A 3 14.76 -18.49 27.74
C SER A 3 13.45 -17.75 27.41
N LEU A 4 12.38 -18.02 28.17
CA LEU A 4 11.11 -17.28 28.05
C LEU A 4 11.30 -15.77 28.08
N LEU A 5 12.19 -15.29 28.96
CA LEU A 5 12.54 -13.88 29.07
C LEU A 5 13.19 -13.31 27.78
N GLN A 6 14.05 -14.06 27.11
CA GLN A 6 14.62 -13.63 25.82
C GLN A 6 13.58 -13.55 24.72
N ARG A 7 12.57 -14.45 24.72
CA ARG A 7 11.43 -14.38 23.80
C ARG A 7 10.54 -13.16 24.07
N ILE A 8 10.21 -12.89 25.33
CA ILE A 8 9.45 -11.70 25.74
C ILE A 8 10.21 -10.42 25.38
N TRP A 9 11.51 -10.37 25.65
CA TRP A 9 12.34 -9.22 25.31
C TRP A 9 12.41 -8.96 23.78
N LYS A 10 12.51 -9.99 22.94
CA LYS A 10 12.42 -9.85 21.48
C LYS A 10 11.05 -9.35 21.02
N GLN A 11 10.00 -9.67 21.74
CA GLN A 11 8.62 -9.29 21.40
C GLN A 11 8.14 -8.02 22.12
N ARG A 12 8.97 -7.37 22.95
CA ARG A 12 8.56 -6.18 23.76
C ARG A 12 7.92 -5.06 22.93
N HIS A 13 8.32 -4.88 21.68
CA HIS A 13 7.73 -3.86 20.81
C HIS A 13 6.34 -4.25 20.32
N VAL A 14 6.08 -5.54 20.12
CA VAL A 14 4.74 -6.06 19.81
C VAL A 14 3.83 -5.83 21.01
N LEU A 15 4.31 -6.12 22.22
CA LEU A 15 3.56 -5.89 23.47
C LEU A 15 3.25 -4.39 23.66
N ARG A 16 4.20 -3.50 23.40
CA ARG A 16 3.97 -2.04 23.46
C ARG A 16 2.95 -1.55 22.45
N SER A 17 2.80 -2.22 21.33
CA SER A 17 1.81 -1.89 20.28
C SER A 17 0.47 -2.59 20.50
N LEU A 18 0.33 -3.41 21.53
CA LEU A 18 -0.89 -4.17 21.81
C LEU A 18 -2.12 -3.27 22.04
N PRO A 19 -2.04 -2.18 22.81
CA PRO A 19 -3.19 -1.29 22.99
C PRO A 19 -3.70 -0.71 21.67
N GLN A 20 -2.81 -0.23 20.80
CA GLN A 20 -3.21 0.29 19.50
C GLN A 20 -3.70 -0.82 18.55
N THR A 21 -3.14 -2.01 18.65
CA THR A 21 -3.61 -3.20 17.91
C THR A 21 -5.03 -3.57 18.30
N LEU A 22 -5.33 -3.63 19.61
CA LEU A 22 -6.68 -3.87 20.12
C LEU A 22 -7.63 -2.78 19.62
N TYR A 23 -7.28 -1.52 19.88
CA TYR A 23 -8.10 -0.38 19.44
C TYR A 23 -8.42 -0.46 17.94
N PHE A 24 -7.42 -0.67 17.08
CA PHE A 24 -7.59 -0.72 15.62
C PHE A 24 -8.55 -1.83 15.18
N ASN A 25 -8.39 -3.04 15.74
CA ASN A 25 -9.26 -4.16 15.39
C ASN A 25 -10.71 -3.91 15.82
N PHE A 26 -10.93 -3.44 17.06
CA PHE A 26 -12.29 -3.20 17.57
C PHE A 26 -12.93 -1.92 16.97
N HIS A 27 -12.13 -0.98 16.51
CA HIS A 27 -12.61 0.22 15.82
C HIS A 27 -13.16 -0.10 14.42
N TYR A 28 -12.47 -0.97 13.66
CA TYR A 28 -12.79 -1.20 12.27
C TYR A 28 -13.56 -2.49 11.98
N LEU A 29 -13.37 -3.52 12.77
CA LEU A 29 -13.89 -4.84 12.47
C LEU A 29 -15.12 -5.20 13.32
N PRO A 30 -16.06 -5.99 12.78
CA PRO A 30 -17.12 -6.57 13.59
C PRO A 30 -16.53 -7.36 14.77
N PHE A 31 -17.20 -7.34 15.92
CA PHE A 31 -16.74 -8.00 17.16
C PHE A 31 -16.26 -9.44 16.93
N ARG A 32 -17.03 -10.24 16.16
CA ARG A 32 -16.69 -11.63 15.83
C ARG A 32 -15.34 -11.78 15.09
N GLN A 33 -14.90 -10.76 14.37
CA GLN A 33 -13.61 -10.76 13.71
C GLN A 33 -12.53 -10.16 14.62
N ALA A 34 -12.85 -9.06 15.30
CA ALA A 34 -11.92 -8.31 16.16
C ALA A 34 -11.31 -9.15 17.27
N ILE A 35 -12.10 -10.04 17.91
CA ILE A 35 -11.63 -10.93 18.99
C ILE A 35 -10.49 -11.86 18.59
N HIS A 36 -10.35 -12.16 17.29
CA HIS A 36 -9.25 -12.97 16.76
C HIS A 36 -7.98 -12.15 16.49
N LEU A 37 -8.02 -10.84 16.68
CA LEU A 37 -6.92 -9.90 16.41
C LEU A 37 -6.23 -10.19 15.06
N PRO A 38 -6.97 -10.18 13.95
CA PRO A 38 -6.42 -10.54 12.65
C PRO A 38 -5.40 -9.52 12.15
N ILE A 39 -5.49 -8.26 12.58
CA ILE A 39 -4.57 -7.19 12.17
C ILE A 39 -3.62 -6.90 13.34
N LEU A 40 -2.34 -7.16 13.14
CA LEU A 40 -1.29 -6.80 14.09
C LEU A 40 -0.56 -5.55 13.58
N LEU A 41 -0.39 -4.59 14.47
CA LEU A 41 0.36 -3.37 14.21
C LEU A 41 1.68 -3.40 14.97
N TYR A 42 2.73 -2.87 14.35
CA TYR A 42 4.02 -2.71 14.99
C TYR A 42 4.44 -1.25 14.97
N LYS A 43 4.69 -0.66 16.16
CA LYS A 43 4.99 0.76 16.35
C LYS A 43 4.08 1.67 15.50
N PRO A 44 2.75 1.57 15.65
CA PRO A 44 1.84 2.30 14.77
C PRO A 44 1.80 3.79 15.12
N HIS A 45 1.84 4.61 14.08
CA HIS A 45 1.48 6.02 14.11
C HIS A 45 0.13 6.17 13.43
N LEU A 46 -0.94 6.21 14.21
CA LEU A 46 -2.31 6.25 13.70
C LEU A 46 -2.79 7.70 13.61
N ARG A 47 -3.27 8.10 12.42
CA ARG A 47 -3.86 9.40 12.14
C ARG A 47 -5.18 9.19 11.41
N ALA A 48 -6.10 10.15 11.47
CA ALA A 48 -7.33 10.15 10.67
C ALA A 48 -7.94 8.75 10.49
N LEU A 49 -8.50 8.18 11.55
CA LEU A 49 -9.08 6.82 11.54
C LEU A 49 -10.57 6.85 11.11
N LYS A 50 -10.87 7.48 9.98
CA LYS A 50 -12.18 7.49 9.35
C LYS A 50 -12.32 6.29 8.39
N GLY A 51 -13.44 6.20 7.69
CA GLY A 51 -13.63 5.19 6.64
C GLY A 51 -13.74 3.74 7.15
N LYS A 52 -13.33 2.78 6.33
CA LYS A 52 -13.54 1.36 6.59
C LYS A 52 -12.29 0.53 6.36
N VAL A 53 -12.08 -0.47 7.21
CA VAL A 53 -11.15 -1.58 7.00
C VAL A 53 -11.97 -2.86 6.99
N LEU A 54 -11.88 -3.62 5.91
CA LEU A 54 -12.64 -4.84 5.69
C LEU A 54 -11.69 -6.03 5.53
N ILE A 55 -12.11 -7.20 6.00
CA ILE A 55 -11.47 -8.48 5.71
C ILE A 55 -12.50 -9.35 5.02
N SER A 56 -12.25 -9.63 3.73
CA SER A 56 -13.12 -10.51 2.94
C SER A 56 -12.86 -11.97 3.25
N SER A 57 -13.90 -12.73 3.49
CA SER A 57 -13.82 -14.17 3.71
C SER A 57 -13.75 -15.00 2.43
N SER A 58 -13.86 -14.37 1.26
CA SER A 58 -14.03 -15.05 -0.03
C SER A 58 -12.75 -15.67 -0.61
N MET A 59 -11.57 -15.34 -0.08
CA MET A 59 -10.30 -15.87 -0.57
C MET A 59 -9.47 -16.48 0.57
N GLY A 60 -8.89 -17.64 0.32
CA GLY A 60 -7.99 -18.33 1.27
C GLY A 60 -8.66 -19.17 2.36
N GLY A 61 -9.87 -19.68 2.12
CA GLY A 61 -10.51 -20.67 3.04
C GLY A 61 -11.29 -20.08 4.20
N GLY A 62 -11.73 -18.84 4.11
CA GLY A 62 -12.84 -18.27 4.89
C GLY A 62 -12.61 -18.04 6.39
N LYS A 63 -11.51 -18.45 6.99
CA LYS A 63 -11.29 -18.29 8.44
C LYS A 63 -10.42 -17.11 8.78
N ILE A 64 -10.94 -16.21 9.62
CA ILE A 64 -10.17 -15.15 10.25
C ILE A 64 -9.17 -15.78 11.22
N LYS A 65 -7.88 -15.43 11.08
CA LYS A 65 -6.80 -15.96 11.91
C LYS A 65 -6.04 -14.83 12.59
N TYR A 66 -5.55 -15.10 13.79
CA TYR A 66 -4.65 -14.21 14.50
C TYR A 66 -3.46 -13.78 13.63
N GLY A 67 -3.22 -12.48 13.53
CA GLY A 67 -2.06 -11.91 12.85
C GLY A 67 -1.95 -12.24 11.37
N MET A 68 -3.06 -12.51 10.68
CA MET A 68 -3.04 -12.77 9.24
C MET A 68 -2.66 -11.53 8.44
N ILE A 69 -2.90 -10.35 8.99
CA ILE A 69 -2.48 -9.06 8.45
C ILE A 69 -1.47 -8.45 9.42
N ARG A 70 -0.27 -8.16 8.95
CA ARG A 70 0.82 -7.63 9.76
C ARG A 70 1.33 -6.34 9.14
N LEU A 71 1.22 -5.23 9.86
CA LEU A 71 1.58 -3.90 9.36
C LEU A 71 2.71 -3.29 10.20
N GLY A 72 3.78 -2.88 9.52
CA GLY A 72 4.93 -2.21 10.12
C GLY A 72 5.99 -3.14 10.71
N PHE A 73 5.89 -4.44 10.50
CA PHE A 73 6.84 -5.40 11.08
C PHE A 73 8.20 -5.33 10.41
N TYR A 74 9.22 -5.54 11.22
CA TYR A 74 10.60 -5.53 10.77
C TYR A 74 10.84 -6.54 9.63
N SER A 75 11.50 -6.09 8.57
CA SER A 75 11.83 -6.93 7.42
C SER A 75 13.29 -6.84 6.99
N VAL A 76 13.90 -5.65 7.02
CA VAL A 76 15.31 -5.47 6.66
C VAL A 76 15.98 -4.44 7.57
N SER A 77 17.27 -4.65 7.90
CA SER A 77 18.02 -3.85 8.88
C SER A 77 18.51 -2.50 8.36
N ILE A 78 18.51 -2.29 7.04
CA ILE A 78 18.98 -1.04 6.42
C ILE A 78 18.01 0.14 6.61
N TYR A 79 16.79 -0.10 7.08
CA TYR A 79 15.82 0.95 7.36
C TYR A 79 15.56 1.08 8.86
N PRO A 80 15.29 2.31 9.34
CA PRO A 80 14.88 2.52 10.73
C PRO A 80 13.69 1.64 11.09
N ASN A 81 13.73 1.05 12.28
CA ASN A 81 12.62 0.25 12.80
C ASN A 81 11.53 1.17 13.36
N SER A 82 10.85 1.91 12.48
CA SER A 82 9.84 2.94 12.80
C SER A 82 8.38 2.43 12.74
N GLY A 83 8.17 1.19 12.29
CA GLY A 83 6.83 0.60 12.24
C GLY A 83 6.01 1.06 11.05
N ILE A 84 4.75 1.43 11.29
CA ILE A 84 3.78 1.85 10.27
C ILE A 84 3.15 3.20 10.62
N MET A 85 3.06 4.09 9.65
CA MET A 85 2.14 5.22 9.68
C MET A 85 0.89 4.87 8.89
N TYR A 86 -0.27 5.08 9.48
CA TYR A 86 -1.56 4.78 8.86
C TYR A 86 -2.53 5.94 9.05
N GLU A 87 -3.13 6.35 7.95
CA GLU A 87 -4.23 7.31 7.95
C GLU A 87 -5.30 6.92 6.93
N ASN A 88 -6.56 7.14 7.28
CA ASN A 88 -7.71 6.93 6.43
C ASN A 88 -8.70 8.08 6.60
N HIS A 89 -8.87 8.86 5.56
CA HIS A 89 -9.69 10.07 5.54
C HIS A 89 -11.17 9.79 5.19
N GLY A 90 -11.58 8.52 5.06
CA GLY A 90 -12.98 8.14 4.80
C GLY A 90 -13.15 7.03 3.76
N GLY A 91 -12.07 6.62 3.08
CA GLY A 91 -12.09 5.56 2.08
C GLY A 91 -12.21 4.16 2.66
N THR A 92 -12.09 3.17 1.80
CA THR A 92 -12.19 1.75 2.17
C THR A 92 -10.93 1.01 1.78
N ILE A 93 -10.36 0.24 2.71
CA ILE A 93 -9.33 -0.75 2.41
C ILE A 93 -9.86 -2.14 2.72
N THR A 94 -9.76 -3.06 1.74
CA THR A 94 -10.21 -4.44 1.86
C THR A 94 -9.02 -5.39 1.74
N PHE A 95 -8.85 -6.27 2.72
CA PHE A 95 -7.88 -7.35 2.68
C PHE A 95 -8.60 -8.64 2.30
N HIS A 96 -8.21 -9.25 1.18
CA HIS A 96 -8.78 -10.50 0.69
C HIS A 96 -8.01 -11.74 1.19
N GLY A 97 -7.14 -11.58 2.17
CA GLY A 97 -6.39 -12.68 2.77
C GLY A 97 -5.21 -12.18 3.60
N ARG A 98 -4.13 -12.94 3.60
CA ARG A 98 -2.91 -12.62 4.35
C ARG A 98 -2.17 -11.46 3.70
N CYS A 99 -1.70 -10.54 4.54
CA CYS A 99 -0.90 -9.39 4.09
C CYS A 99 0.23 -9.12 5.08
N SER A 100 1.41 -8.77 4.59
CA SER A 100 2.53 -8.37 5.43
C SER A 100 3.24 -7.15 4.85
N ILE A 101 3.03 -6.00 5.47
CA ILE A 101 3.71 -4.75 5.12
C ILE A 101 4.86 -4.53 6.11
N GLY A 102 6.06 -4.35 5.58
CA GLY A 102 7.27 -4.16 6.37
C GLY A 102 7.32 -2.84 7.15
N ASN A 103 8.40 -2.65 7.91
CA ASN A 103 8.60 -1.46 8.73
C ASN A 103 8.88 -0.21 7.88
N ASN A 104 8.81 0.96 8.51
CA ASN A 104 8.98 2.27 7.89
C ASN A 104 7.98 2.50 6.74
N ALA A 105 6.82 1.88 6.82
CA ALA A 105 5.79 1.96 5.80
C ALA A 105 4.78 3.07 6.08
N PHE A 106 4.14 3.52 5.02
CA PHE A 106 3.08 4.53 5.08
C PHE A 106 1.88 4.08 4.25
N ILE A 107 0.68 4.15 4.83
CA ILE A 107 -0.59 3.91 4.15
C ILE A 107 -1.46 5.15 4.36
N SER A 108 -1.83 5.80 3.26
CA SER A 108 -2.74 6.96 3.24
C SER A 108 -3.90 6.67 2.30
N ILE A 109 -5.12 6.76 2.84
CA ILE A 109 -6.37 6.47 2.11
C ILE A 109 -7.23 7.73 2.09
N GLY A 110 -7.49 8.25 0.90
CA GLY A 110 -8.36 9.40 0.68
C GLY A 110 -9.83 9.09 0.98
N SER A 111 -10.66 10.15 1.06
CA SER A 111 -12.03 10.03 1.54
C SER A 111 -12.96 9.18 0.66
N LYS A 112 -12.67 9.06 -0.63
CA LYS A 112 -13.46 8.28 -1.60
C LYS A 112 -12.68 7.08 -2.16
N ALA A 113 -11.43 6.91 -1.75
CA ALA A 113 -10.55 5.88 -2.27
C ALA A 113 -11.00 4.47 -1.90
N LYS A 114 -10.72 3.53 -2.80
CA LYS A 114 -10.90 2.09 -2.56
C LYS A 114 -9.59 1.38 -2.79
N VAL A 115 -9.15 0.61 -1.81
CA VAL A 115 -7.93 -0.19 -1.89
C VAL A 115 -8.27 -1.65 -1.65
N ASP A 116 -8.04 -2.48 -2.64
CA ASP A 116 -8.23 -3.93 -2.57
C ASP A 116 -6.88 -4.64 -2.61
N ILE A 117 -6.60 -5.44 -1.58
CA ILE A 117 -5.34 -6.16 -1.41
C ILE A 117 -5.59 -7.66 -1.41
N GLY A 118 -5.08 -8.35 -2.42
CA GLY A 118 -5.21 -9.79 -2.60
C GLY A 118 -4.53 -10.63 -1.50
N ASP A 119 -4.72 -11.97 -1.55
CA ASP A 119 -4.08 -12.88 -0.58
C ASP A 119 -2.57 -12.92 -0.78
N LYS A 120 -1.85 -13.06 0.32
CA LYS A 120 -0.38 -13.20 0.37
C LYS A 120 0.40 -12.03 -0.24
N VAL A 121 -0.18 -10.84 -0.27
CA VAL A 121 0.56 -9.64 -0.62
C VAL A 121 1.59 -9.33 0.46
N GLY A 122 2.78 -8.93 0.05
CA GLY A 122 3.84 -8.56 0.98
C GLY A 122 4.75 -7.47 0.46
N SER A 123 5.24 -6.65 1.38
CA SER A 123 6.31 -5.72 1.09
C SER A 123 7.48 -5.91 2.03
N SER A 124 8.64 -5.55 1.54
CA SER A 124 9.81 -5.28 2.35
C SER A 124 9.61 -3.95 3.11
N SER A 125 10.68 -3.28 3.54
CA SER A 125 10.60 -2.01 4.28
C SER A 125 10.29 -0.82 3.37
N SER A 126 9.76 0.26 3.96
CA SER A 126 9.56 1.58 3.32
C SER A 126 8.60 1.58 2.14
N LEU A 127 7.58 0.72 2.15
CA LEU A 127 6.48 0.84 1.21
C LEU A 127 5.65 2.08 1.55
N LYS A 128 5.34 2.89 0.52
CA LYS A 128 4.37 3.98 0.61
C LYS A 128 3.19 3.64 -0.30
N LEU A 129 2.02 3.50 0.29
CA LEU A 129 0.74 3.32 -0.42
C LEU A 129 -0.10 4.56 -0.18
N VAL A 130 -0.30 5.35 -1.22
CA VAL A 130 -1.08 6.58 -1.20
C VAL A 130 -2.19 6.44 -2.24
N SER A 131 -3.43 6.31 -1.77
CA SER A 131 -4.57 6.11 -2.65
C SER A 131 -5.66 7.15 -2.40
N TYR A 132 -6.00 7.87 -3.43
CA TYR A 132 -7.07 8.87 -3.46
C TYR A 132 -8.06 8.62 -4.60
N ASP A 133 -7.85 7.57 -5.40
CA ASP A 133 -8.79 6.99 -6.37
C ASP A 133 -9.04 5.52 -6.02
N ASN A 134 -8.46 4.60 -6.77
CA ASN A 134 -8.61 3.17 -6.57
C ASN A 134 -7.27 2.44 -6.79
N VAL A 135 -6.92 1.57 -5.86
CA VAL A 135 -5.76 0.67 -6.00
C VAL A 135 -6.22 -0.77 -5.83
N THR A 136 -6.02 -1.58 -6.85
CA THR A 136 -6.25 -3.02 -6.79
C THR A 136 -4.92 -3.75 -6.91
N ILE A 137 -4.63 -4.63 -5.96
CA ILE A 137 -3.42 -5.44 -5.91
C ILE A 137 -3.84 -6.92 -5.92
N GLY A 138 -3.43 -7.65 -6.96
CA GLY A 138 -3.70 -9.07 -7.08
C GLY A 138 -3.04 -9.92 -5.99
N GLU A 139 -3.18 -11.22 -6.08
CA GLU A 139 -2.63 -12.14 -5.10
C GLU A 139 -1.12 -12.31 -5.25
N ARG A 140 -0.44 -12.67 -4.15
CA ARG A 140 0.99 -13.04 -4.12
C ARG A 140 1.93 -11.99 -4.69
N VAL A 141 1.52 -10.72 -4.67
CA VAL A 141 2.37 -9.60 -5.09
C VAL A 141 3.44 -9.33 -4.05
N ARG A 142 4.65 -9.03 -4.50
CA ARG A 142 5.79 -8.66 -3.65
C ARG A 142 6.36 -7.32 -4.05
N PHE A 143 6.55 -6.46 -3.06
CA PHE A 143 7.25 -5.18 -3.23
C PHE A 143 8.60 -5.23 -2.50
N GLY A 144 9.66 -4.91 -3.21
CA GLY A 144 10.96 -4.64 -2.63
C GLY A 144 10.91 -3.43 -1.68
N TRP A 145 12.04 -3.08 -1.11
CA TRP A 145 12.08 -1.89 -0.23
C TRP A 145 11.95 -0.58 -1.03
N ASN A 146 11.46 0.45 -0.35
CA ASN A 146 11.33 1.81 -0.88
C ASN A 146 10.45 1.91 -2.15
N CYS A 147 9.43 1.08 -2.26
CA CYS A 147 8.43 1.20 -3.33
C CYS A 147 7.37 2.24 -2.98
N LEU A 148 6.89 2.94 -4.01
CA LEU A 148 5.80 3.90 -3.92
C LEU A 148 4.67 3.46 -4.85
N LEU A 149 3.45 3.32 -4.30
CA LEU A 149 2.19 3.26 -5.04
C LEU A 149 1.45 4.56 -4.79
N MET A 150 1.12 5.29 -5.87
CA MET A 150 0.47 6.59 -5.74
C MET A 150 -0.46 6.84 -6.93
N ASP A 151 -1.76 6.82 -6.69
CA ASP A 151 -2.79 6.98 -7.71
C ASP A 151 -3.23 8.43 -7.94
N THR A 152 -2.57 9.38 -7.31
CA THR A 152 -2.89 10.81 -7.34
C THR A 152 -1.64 11.68 -7.48
N ASP A 153 -1.78 12.82 -8.13
CA ASP A 153 -0.77 13.89 -8.11
C ASP A 153 -1.03 14.89 -6.98
N PHE A 154 -2.12 14.72 -6.21
CA PHE A 154 -2.71 15.69 -5.28
C PHE A 154 -3.14 17.02 -5.93
N HIS A 155 -2.66 17.32 -7.11
CA HIS A 155 -2.90 18.56 -7.82
C HIS A 155 -3.41 18.29 -9.24
N LYS A 156 -4.35 19.09 -9.69
CA LYS A 156 -4.72 19.15 -11.10
C LYS A 156 -3.71 20.01 -11.86
N LEU A 157 -3.47 19.68 -13.11
CA LEU A 157 -2.65 20.50 -13.99
C LEU A 157 -3.53 21.39 -14.85
N THR A 158 -3.20 22.68 -14.92
CA THR A 158 -3.88 23.65 -15.78
C THR A 158 -3.43 23.44 -17.23
N LYS A 159 -4.37 23.38 -18.14
CA LYS A 159 -4.10 23.30 -19.58
C LYS A 159 -3.95 24.71 -20.16
N THR A 160 -2.97 24.93 -21.04
CA THR A 160 -2.74 26.24 -21.71
C THR A 160 -3.92 26.68 -22.58
N LYS A 161 -4.72 25.74 -23.07
CA LYS A 161 -5.96 25.97 -23.85
C LYS A 161 -7.21 26.06 -22.97
N GLY A 162 -7.05 26.23 -21.65
CA GLY A 162 -8.15 26.27 -20.67
C GLY A 162 -8.56 24.89 -20.13
N GLY A 163 -9.09 24.86 -18.92
CA GLY A 163 -9.51 23.65 -18.20
C GLY A 163 -8.35 22.97 -17.45
N TYR A 164 -8.63 21.77 -16.92
CA TYR A 164 -7.73 21.04 -16.03
C TYR A 164 -7.54 19.58 -16.50
N SER A 165 -6.42 18.97 -16.12
CA SER A 165 -6.27 17.53 -16.18
C SER A 165 -6.84 16.89 -14.90
N LYS A 166 -7.32 15.66 -14.98
CA LYS A 166 -7.66 14.87 -13.78
C LYS A 166 -6.38 14.51 -13.02
N GLY A 167 -6.33 14.87 -11.73
CA GLY A 167 -5.14 14.66 -10.87
C GLY A 167 -4.96 13.23 -10.42
N HIS A 168 -5.95 12.35 -10.54
CA HIS A 168 -5.92 10.97 -10.07
C HIS A 168 -6.44 9.97 -11.11
N ALA A 169 -6.04 8.72 -11.02
CA ALA A 169 -6.56 7.61 -11.82
C ALA A 169 -6.14 6.27 -11.19
N PRO A 170 -6.91 5.20 -11.38
CA PRO A 170 -6.70 3.93 -10.70
C PRO A 170 -5.35 3.28 -11.04
N ILE A 171 -4.90 2.41 -10.11
CA ILE A 171 -3.79 1.47 -10.29
C ILE A 171 -4.36 0.05 -10.18
N VAL A 172 -4.00 -0.81 -11.13
CA VAL A 172 -4.40 -2.22 -11.15
C VAL A 172 -3.16 -3.10 -11.30
N ILE A 173 -2.83 -3.85 -10.26
CA ILE A 173 -1.67 -4.76 -10.27
C ILE A 173 -2.17 -6.19 -10.38
N GLY A 174 -1.71 -6.91 -11.41
CA GLY A 174 -1.98 -8.33 -11.60
C GLY A 174 -1.39 -9.21 -10.50
N SER A 175 -1.80 -10.46 -10.47
CA SER A 175 -1.34 -11.44 -9.48
C SER A 175 0.09 -11.92 -9.76
N ASN A 176 0.79 -12.43 -8.74
CA ASN A 176 2.13 -12.98 -8.82
C ASN A 176 3.19 -12.00 -9.36
N ASN A 177 2.99 -10.71 -9.15
CA ASN A 177 3.95 -9.70 -9.57
C ASN A 177 5.04 -9.47 -8.53
N TRP A 178 6.24 -9.17 -9.01
CA TRP A 178 7.36 -8.77 -8.17
C TRP A 178 7.91 -7.42 -8.62
N PHE A 179 7.87 -6.45 -7.73
CA PHE A 179 8.47 -5.13 -7.93
C PHE A 179 9.81 -5.09 -7.20
N GLY A 180 10.88 -4.82 -7.94
CA GLY A 180 12.20 -4.58 -7.38
C GLY A 180 12.23 -3.35 -6.47
N ASN A 181 13.39 -3.10 -5.87
CA ASN A 181 13.55 -1.99 -4.93
C ASN A 181 13.36 -0.63 -5.61
N GLY A 182 12.75 0.32 -4.92
CA GLY A 182 12.64 1.70 -5.40
C GLY A 182 11.70 1.89 -6.59
N CYS A 183 10.87 0.91 -6.92
CA CYS A 183 9.86 1.07 -7.97
C CYS A 183 8.83 2.12 -7.58
N ARG A 184 8.43 2.94 -8.56
CA ARG A 184 7.33 3.89 -8.44
C ARG A 184 6.19 3.47 -9.34
N ILE A 185 5.04 3.16 -8.75
CA ILE A 185 3.84 2.74 -9.44
C ILE A 185 2.84 3.89 -9.32
N MET A 186 2.73 4.65 -10.42
CA MET A 186 1.95 5.87 -10.45
C MET A 186 0.56 5.62 -11.03
N LYS A 187 -0.32 6.59 -10.92
CA LYS A 187 -1.67 6.56 -11.48
C LYS A 187 -1.70 6.05 -12.92
N ARG A 188 -2.79 5.38 -13.32
CA ARG A 188 -3.04 4.72 -14.62
C ARG A 188 -2.21 3.46 -14.86
N THR A 189 -1.36 3.05 -13.93
CA THR A 189 -0.61 1.80 -14.10
C THR A 189 -1.55 0.60 -14.06
N SER A 190 -1.42 -0.27 -15.04
CA SER A 190 -1.91 -1.64 -14.97
C SER A 190 -0.81 -2.61 -15.36
N THR A 191 -0.71 -3.75 -14.67
CA THR A 191 0.26 -4.80 -14.97
C THR A 191 -0.45 -6.12 -15.24
N PRO A 192 0.06 -6.95 -16.17
CA PRO A 192 -0.43 -8.31 -16.32
C PRO A 192 -0.05 -9.16 -15.10
N ASP A 193 -0.62 -10.36 -15.02
CA ASP A 193 -0.17 -11.37 -14.04
C ASP A 193 1.27 -11.82 -14.34
N TYR A 194 1.97 -12.30 -13.30
CA TYR A 194 3.35 -12.84 -13.41
C TYR A 194 4.35 -11.84 -14.01
N CYS A 195 4.24 -10.56 -13.68
CA CYS A 195 5.15 -9.52 -14.16
C CYS A 195 6.24 -9.23 -13.13
N ILE A 196 7.47 -9.19 -13.56
CA ILE A 196 8.63 -8.73 -12.78
C ILE A 196 8.97 -7.32 -13.23
N VAL A 197 9.00 -6.38 -12.29
CA VAL A 197 9.39 -4.99 -12.55
C VAL A 197 10.77 -4.74 -11.96
N GLN A 198 11.75 -4.39 -12.79
CA GLN A 198 13.12 -4.11 -12.35
C GLN A 198 13.16 -2.96 -11.34
N GLY A 199 14.12 -3.04 -10.41
CA GLY A 199 14.33 -2.00 -9.40
C GLY A 199 14.57 -0.62 -10.01
N GLY A 200 14.05 0.41 -9.35
CA GLY A 200 14.15 1.80 -9.81
C GLY A 200 13.18 2.18 -10.93
N THR A 201 12.41 1.22 -11.47
CA THR A 201 11.46 1.48 -12.56
C THR A 201 10.30 2.36 -12.11
N THR A 202 9.92 3.31 -12.96
CA THR A 202 8.71 4.12 -12.80
C THR A 202 7.68 3.71 -13.83
N LEU A 203 6.53 3.21 -13.36
CA LEU A 203 5.36 2.90 -14.18
C LEU A 203 4.34 4.04 -14.05
N SER A 204 3.79 4.49 -15.17
CA SER A 204 2.79 5.58 -15.22
C SER A 204 1.72 5.37 -16.30
N GLY A 205 1.48 4.11 -16.68
CA GLY A 205 0.52 3.68 -17.68
C GLY A 205 0.43 2.16 -17.73
N PRO A 206 -0.43 1.61 -18.60
CA PRO A 206 -0.51 0.18 -18.82
C PRO A 206 0.83 -0.42 -19.23
N VAL A 207 1.17 -1.57 -18.67
CA VAL A 207 2.32 -2.38 -19.07
C VAL A 207 1.84 -3.34 -20.17
N GLU A 208 2.16 -3.01 -21.40
CA GLU A 208 1.83 -3.83 -22.57
C GLU A 208 2.88 -4.93 -22.75
N ALA A 209 2.80 -5.94 -21.91
CA ALA A 209 3.66 -7.10 -21.93
C ALA A 209 2.84 -8.37 -21.66
N PRO A 210 3.19 -9.52 -22.26
CA PRO A 210 2.53 -10.77 -21.91
C PRO A 210 2.87 -11.17 -20.45
N PRO A 211 2.08 -12.06 -19.85
CA PRO A 211 2.47 -12.68 -18.58
C PRO A 211 3.88 -13.30 -18.64
N TYR A 212 4.53 -13.43 -17.48
CA TYR A 212 5.91 -13.93 -17.34
C TYR A 212 6.98 -13.04 -17.96
N SER A 213 6.71 -11.73 -18.05
CA SER A 213 7.66 -10.74 -18.56
C SER A 213 8.45 -10.07 -17.43
N VAL A 214 9.68 -9.70 -17.77
CA VAL A 214 10.49 -8.76 -16.99
C VAL A 214 10.45 -7.41 -17.70
N VAL A 215 10.03 -6.37 -17.00
CA VAL A 215 9.94 -5.00 -17.54
C VAL A 215 10.80 -4.05 -16.74
N GLY A 216 11.31 -3.04 -17.40
CA GLY A 216 12.15 -2.00 -16.80
C GLY A 216 12.11 -0.73 -17.64
N THR A 217 12.69 0.34 -17.12
CA THR A 217 12.84 1.60 -17.87
C THR A 217 14.25 1.71 -18.43
N ASP A 218 14.35 1.92 -19.74
CA ASP A 218 15.57 2.43 -20.36
C ASP A 218 15.80 3.89 -19.91
N ALA A 219 17.06 4.29 -19.83
CA ALA A 219 17.47 5.60 -19.30
C ALA A 219 17.07 6.81 -20.17
N LYS A 220 16.29 6.63 -21.24
CA LYS A 220 15.88 7.72 -22.12
C LYS A 220 14.68 8.49 -21.58
N LEU A 221 14.84 9.80 -21.44
CA LEU A 221 13.72 10.70 -21.16
C LEU A 221 12.88 10.86 -22.43
N VAL A 222 11.55 10.79 -22.25
CA VAL A 222 10.59 11.06 -23.31
C VAL A 222 9.59 12.12 -22.86
N VAL A 223 9.19 12.99 -23.79
CA VAL A 223 8.13 13.98 -23.54
C VAL A 223 6.80 13.22 -23.44
N LYS A 224 6.13 13.27 -22.29
CA LYS A 224 4.86 12.60 -22.05
C LYS A 224 3.64 13.46 -22.39
N ALA A 225 3.78 14.77 -22.27
CA ALA A 225 2.73 15.74 -22.59
C ALA A 225 3.33 17.12 -22.76
N THR A 226 2.61 17.99 -23.45
CA THR A 226 2.91 19.42 -23.60
C THR A 226 1.67 20.26 -23.30
N GLY A 227 1.82 21.56 -23.10
CA GLY A 227 0.70 22.44 -22.83
C GLY A 227 0.10 22.28 -21.42
N LEU A 228 0.87 21.79 -20.46
CA LEU A 228 0.50 21.61 -19.05
C LEU A 228 1.50 22.35 -18.17
N TRP A 229 1.02 22.90 -17.09
CA TRP A 229 1.84 23.46 -16.04
C TRP A 229 1.16 23.34 -14.66
N ARG A 230 1.93 23.42 -13.61
CA ARG A 230 1.44 23.45 -12.22
C ARG A 230 1.31 24.92 -11.78
N ASN A 231 0.09 25.36 -11.54
CA ASN A 231 -0.13 26.62 -10.87
C ASN A 231 0.17 26.46 -9.37
N VAL A 232 1.23 27.08 -8.89
CA VAL A 232 1.67 26.98 -7.49
C VAL A 232 0.74 27.72 -6.52
N ASP A 233 -0.05 28.66 -7.03
CA ASP A 233 -1.02 29.42 -6.23
C ASP A 233 -2.40 28.74 -6.18
N ASP A 234 -2.57 27.61 -6.88
CA ASP A 234 -3.80 26.82 -6.88
C ASP A 234 -3.68 25.67 -5.86
N ASP A 235 -4.12 25.95 -4.64
CA ASP A 235 -4.14 24.99 -3.52
C ASP A 235 -5.35 24.05 -3.55
N VAL A 236 -6.13 24.04 -4.64
CA VAL A 236 -7.26 23.12 -4.79
C VAL A 236 -6.74 21.71 -4.95
N ILE A 237 -6.85 20.96 -3.88
CA ILE A 237 -6.56 19.54 -3.84
C ILE A 237 -7.83 18.81 -4.31
N GLU A 238 -7.73 18.12 -5.44
CA GLU A 238 -8.82 17.30 -5.96
C GLU A 238 -8.78 15.91 -5.29
N TYR A 239 -9.71 15.67 -4.35
CA TYR A 239 -9.93 14.38 -3.68
C TYR A 239 -11.24 13.73 -4.15
#